data_e6cd8a5b21eecc95c5dcc3b781707d68
#
_entry.id   e6cd8a5b21eecc95c5dcc3b781707d68
#
_cell.length_a   1.000
_cell.length_b   1.000
_cell.length_c   1.000
_cell.angle_alpha   90.00
_cell.angle_beta   90.00
_cell.angle_gamma   90.00
#
_symmetry.space_group_name_H-M   'P 1'
#
loop_
_entity.id
_entity.type
_entity.pdbx_description
1 polymer ?
#
loop_
_entity_poly.entity_id
_entity_poly.type
_entity_poly.pdbx_seq_one_letter_code
_entity_poly.pdbx_strand_id
1 'polypeptide(L)'
;MKSELLRFDGSMQRDPTIDAWLNDHPGELGDLAKRWFAVMRACGDEVRELMHDGCPVACLGDVPFSYVNVFTSHVNVGFYQGASLADPNGLLQGTGKRMRHVKLKPGEVVDDLALSRLIEAAWADIKERVENG
;
A
#
# COMPACT_ATOMS: atom_id res chain seq x y z
N MET A 1 20.55 -6.31 -17.07
CA MET A 1 19.20 -6.75 -17.44
C MET A 1 18.18 -6.00 -16.58
N LYS A 2 17.21 -5.38 -17.22
CA LYS A 2 16.16 -4.66 -16.49
C LYS A 2 15.23 -5.64 -15.82
N SER A 3 14.92 -5.41 -14.56
CA SER A 3 13.83 -6.14 -13.91
C SER A 3 12.50 -5.63 -14.47
N GLU A 4 11.57 -6.54 -14.70
CA GLU A 4 10.23 -6.16 -15.10
C GLU A 4 9.45 -5.67 -13.89
N LEU A 5 8.98 -4.43 -13.95
CA LEU A 5 8.15 -3.84 -12.93
C LEU A 5 6.72 -3.75 -13.44
N LEU A 6 5.78 -4.08 -12.56
CA LEU A 6 4.37 -3.84 -12.80
C LEU A 6 4.16 -2.32 -12.91
N ARG A 7 3.37 -1.90 -13.90
CA ARG A 7 3.07 -0.49 -14.14
C ARG A 7 1.59 -0.30 -14.37
N PHE A 8 1.06 0.78 -13.80
CA PHE A 8 -0.35 1.17 -13.94
C PHE A 8 -0.44 2.56 -14.54
N ASP A 9 -1.15 2.70 -15.64
CA ASP A 9 -1.38 4.00 -16.25
C ASP A 9 -2.40 4.81 -15.46
N GLY A 10 -2.25 6.14 -15.49
CA GLY A 10 -3.25 7.04 -14.97
C GLY A 10 -3.04 7.52 -13.54
N SER A 11 -1.87 7.24 -12.94
CA SER A 11 -1.57 7.79 -11.62
C SER A 11 -1.49 9.31 -11.66
N MET A 12 -1.91 9.95 -10.58
CA MET A 12 -1.87 11.39 -10.42
C MET A 12 -1.37 11.74 -9.02
N GLN A 13 -0.98 12.99 -8.84
CA GLN A 13 -0.45 13.43 -7.55
C GLN A 13 -1.48 13.25 -6.44
N ARG A 14 -2.73 13.56 -6.72
CA ARG A 14 -3.85 13.36 -5.81
C ARG A 14 -5.07 12.99 -6.62
N ASP A 15 -5.65 11.83 -6.34
CA ASP A 15 -6.82 11.32 -7.05
C ASP A 15 -8.09 11.53 -6.19
N PRO A 16 -8.99 12.45 -6.55
CA PRO A 16 -10.19 12.68 -5.76
C PRO A 16 -11.12 11.48 -5.68
N THR A 17 -11.05 10.53 -6.62
CA THR A 17 -11.86 9.30 -6.56
C THR A 17 -11.41 8.41 -5.40
N ILE A 18 -10.15 8.51 -4.98
CA ILE A 18 -9.65 7.80 -3.80
C ILE A 18 -10.26 8.36 -2.54
N ASP A 19 -10.29 9.69 -2.40
CA ASP A 19 -10.91 10.31 -1.23
C ASP A 19 -12.40 9.96 -1.15
N ALA A 20 -13.10 9.93 -2.29
CA ALA A 20 -14.49 9.51 -2.35
C ALA A 20 -14.64 8.04 -1.92
N TRP A 21 -13.78 7.15 -2.42
CA TRP A 21 -13.79 5.74 -2.07
C TRP A 21 -13.57 5.54 -0.56
N LEU A 22 -12.60 6.24 0.02
CA LEU A 22 -12.32 6.17 1.46
C LEU A 22 -13.52 6.67 2.27
N ASN A 23 -14.18 7.73 1.83
CA ASN A 23 -15.36 8.29 2.51
C ASN A 23 -16.59 7.40 2.39
N ASP A 24 -16.68 6.56 1.35
CA ASP A 24 -17.77 5.62 1.15
C ASP A 24 -17.68 4.38 2.06
N HIS A 25 -16.59 4.25 2.81
CA HIS A 25 -16.41 3.14 3.77
C HIS A 25 -16.48 3.70 5.20
N PRO A 26 -17.67 3.76 5.79
CA PRO A 26 -17.82 4.31 7.15
C PRO A 26 -17.36 3.33 8.22
N GLY A 27 -17.19 3.85 9.45
CA GLY A 27 -16.86 3.06 10.62
C GLY A 27 -15.38 2.70 10.71
N GLU A 28 -15.07 1.72 11.56
CA GLU A 28 -13.68 1.37 11.89
C GLU A 28 -12.88 0.88 10.69
N LEU A 29 -13.51 0.13 9.77
CA LEU A 29 -12.81 -0.36 8.57
C LEU A 29 -12.39 0.81 7.67
N GLY A 30 -13.28 1.76 7.44
CA GLY A 30 -12.96 2.95 6.67
C GLY A 30 -11.90 3.81 7.34
N ASP A 31 -11.95 3.93 8.65
CA ASP A 31 -10.96 4.69 9.42
C ASP A 31 -9.58 4.06 9.30
N LEU A 32 -9.49 2.73 9.37
CA LEU A 32 -8.23 2.00 9.16
C LEU A 32 -7.68 2.24 7.75
N ALA A 33 -8.53 2.15 6.74
CA ALA A 33 -8.11 2.37 5.35
C ALA A 33 -7.58 3.80 5.15
N LYS A 34 -8.29 4.80 5.67
CA LYS A 34 -7.86 6.21 5.61
C LYS A 34 -6.53 6.42 6.28
N ARG A 35 -6.37 5.86 7.48
CA ARG A 35 -5.15 6.01 8.26
C ARG A 35 -3.93 5.48 7.52
N TRP A 36 -4.03 4.27 7.01
CA TRP A 36 -2.87 3.62 6.39
C TRP A 36 -2.58 4.15 4.99
N PHE A 37 -3.61 4.55 4.25
CA PHE A 37 -3.37 5.22 2.99
C PHE A 37 -2.71 6.59 3.18
N ALA A 38 -3.05 7.30 4.27
CA ALA A 38 -2.37 8.55 4.62
C ALA A 38 -0.87 8.33 4.89
N VAL A 39 -0.50 7.22 5.52
CA VAL A 39 0.91 6.86 5.73
C VAL A 39 1.61 6.65 4.39
N MET A 40 0.96 5.99 3.44
CA MET A 40 1.51 5.80 2.09
C MET A 40 1.72 7.14 1.38
N ARG A 41 0.73 8.03 1.44
CA ARG A 41 0.82 9.38 0.85
C ARG A 41 1.96 10.19 1.45
N ALA A 42 2.24 9.99 2.72
CA ALA A 42 3.25 10.75 3.46
C ALA A 42 4.68 10.24 3.24
N CYS A 43 4.88 9.17 2.49
CA CYS A 43 6.22 8.63 2.25
C CYS A 43 7.14 9.61 1.52
N GLY A 44 6.60 10.45 0.65
CA GLY A 44 7.38 11.46 -0.07
C GLY A 44 6.53 12.28 -1.01
N ASP A 45 7.07 13.40 -1.48
CA ASP A 45 6.37 14.30 -2.40
C ASP A 45 6.14 13.68 -3.78
N GLU A 46 6.89 12.65 -4.10
CA GLU A 46 6.82 11.96 -5.39
C GLU A 46 5.74 10.87 -5.42
N VAL A 47 5.06 10.60 -4.30
CA VAL A 47 4.00 9.58 -4.26
C VAL A 47 2.85 10.02 -5.16
N ARG A 48 2.47 9.13 -6.07
CA ARG A 48 1.30 9.29 -6.92
C ARG A 48 0.30 8.20 -6.57
N GLU A 49 -0.91 8.34 -7.07
CA GLU A 49 -1.98 7.43 -6.68
C GLU A 49 -2.98 7.21 -7.79
N LEU A 50 -3.67 6.08 -7.73
CA LEU A 50 -4.78 5.76 -8.63
C LEU A 50 -5.67 4.68 -8.02
N MET A 51 -6.86 4.52 -8.59
CA MET A 51 -7.71 3.37 -8.28
C MET A 51 -7.35 2.23 -9.22
N HIS A 52 -7.17 1.03 -8.67
CA HIS A 52 -6.91 -0.16 -9.46
C HIS A 52 -7.57 -1.37 -8.80
N ASP A 53 -8.26 -2.19 -9.57
CA ASP A 53 -9.02 -3.34 -9.06
C ASP A 53 -9.95 -2.97 -7.89
N GLY A 54 -10.55 -1.79 -7.97
CA GLY A 54 -11.50 -1.33 -6.99
C GLY A 54 -10.91 -0.84 -5.67
N CYS A 55 -9.61 -0.59 -5.60
CA CYS A 55 -9.00 -0.09 -4.36
C CYS A 55 -7.92 0.97 -4.61
N PRO A 56 -7.65 1.81 -3.59
CA PRO A 56 -6.60 2.83 -3.68
C PRO A 56 -5.20 2.24 -3.72
N VAL A 57 -4.38 2.73 -4.65
CA VAL A 57 -3.00 2.28 -4.84
C VAL A 57 -2.06 3.48 -4.82
N ALA A 58 -0.96 3.34 -4.08
CA ALA A 58 0.11 4.32 -4.01
C ALA A 58 1.28 3.88 -4.89
N CYS A 59 1.82 4.83 -5.65
CA CYS A 59 2.82 4.57 -6.70
C CYS A 59 3.98 5.54 -6.65
N LEU A 60 5.11 5.13 -7.23
CA LEU A 60 6.16 6.04 -7.70
C LEU A 60 6.04 6.09 -9.23
N GLY A 61 5.65 7.26 -9.76
CA GLY A 61 5.30 7.34 -11.18
C GLY A 61 4.13 6.41 -11.48
N ASP A 62 4.32 5.48 -12.40
CA ASP A 62 3.33 4.47 -12.76
C ASP A 62 3.59 3.10 -12.08
N VAL A 63 4.57 3.02 -11.17
CA VAL A 63 4.96 1.77 -10.52
C VAL A 63 4.34 1.68 -9.12
N PRO A 64 3.38 0.77 -8.90
CA PRO A 64 2.72 0.65 -7.60
C PRO A 64 3.66 0.06 -6.55
N PHE A 65 3.52 0.53 -5.31
CA PHE A 65 4.27 -0.07 -4.20
C PHE A 65 3.37 -0.58 -3.07
N SER A 66 2.22 0.05 -2.84
CA SER A 66 1.35 -0.34 -1.74
C SER A 66 -0.11 0.02 -2.03
N TYR A 67 -1.04 -0.67 -1.37
CA TYR A 67 -2.48 -0.43 -1.53
C TYR A 67 -3.21 -0.65 -0.21
N VAL A 68 -4.46 -0.15 -0.13
CA VAL A 68 -5.40 -0.54 0.92
C VAL A 68 -6.65 -1.11 0.26
N ASN A 69 -7.25 -2.13 0.88
CA ASN A 69 -8.55 -2.63 0.45
C ASN A 69 -9.39 -2.97 1.67
N VAL A 70 -10.70 -2.78 1.56
CA VAL A 70 -11.66 -3.01 2.63
C VAL A 70 -12.50 -4.22 2.28
N PHE A 71 -12.53 -5.20 3.19
CA PHE A 71 -13.35 -6.39 3.10
C PHE A 71 -14.47 -6.31 4.14
N THR A 72 -15.28 -7.36 4.26
CA THR A 72 -16.43 -7.35 5.17
C THR A 72 -16.03 -7.16 6.63
N SER A 73 -14.91 -7.75 7.05
CA SER A 73 -14.50 -7.75 8.46
C SER A 73 -13.05 -7.34 8.70
N HIS A 74 -12.34 -6.92 7.67
CA HIS A 74 -10.93 -6.53 7.80
C HIS A 74 -10.51 -5.58 6.68
N VAL A 75 -9.35 -4.97 6.88
CA VAL A 75 -8.65 -4.15 5.87
C VAL A 75 -7.34 -4.84 5.57
N ASN A 76 -6.96 -4.89 4.30
CA ASN A 76 -5.62 -5.29 3.91
C ASN A 76 -4.80 -4.04 3.57
N VAL A 77 -3.58 -3.99 4.12
CA VAL A 77 -2.52 -3.12 3.65
C VAL A 77 -1.58 -4.00 2.84
N GLY A 78 -1.51 -3.77 1.55
CA GLY A 78 -0.80 -4.66 0.63
C GLY A 78 0.48 -4.05 0.07
N PHE A 79 1.38 -4.93 -0.34
CA PHE A 79 2.70 -4.57 -0.86
C PHE A 79 2.97 -5.35 -2.13
N TYR A 80 3.17 -4.66 -3.23
CA TYR A 80 3.37 -5.29 -4.54
C TYR A 80 4.67 -6.09 -4.62
N GLN A 81 5.70 -5.68 -3.88
CA GLN A 81 6.97 -6.38 -3.78
C GLN A 81 7.22 -6.90 -2.36
N GLY A 82 6.14 -7.26 -1.67
CA GLY A 82 6.20 -7.62 -0.25
C GLY A 82 7.10 -8.79 0.07
N ALA A 83 7.22 -9.76 -0.84
CA ALA A 83 8.08 -10.92 -0.65
C ALA A 83 9.57 -10.56 -0.47
N SER A 84 9.98 -9.39 -0.95
CA SER A 84 11.37 -8.91 -0.86
C SER A 84 11.62 -8.03 0.35
N LEU A 85 10.58 -7.67 1.11
CA LEU A 85 10.74 -6.80 2.26
C LEU A 85 11.21 -7.57 3.49
N ALA A 86 12.10 -6.97 4.27
CA ALA A 86 12.41 -7.49 5.60
C ALA A 86 11.17 -7.33 6.49
N ASP A 87 10.85 -8.37 7.23
CA ASP A 87 9.66 -8.41 8.09
C ASP A 87 10.05 -8.93 9.46
N PRO A 88 10.82 -8.14 10.23
CA PRO A 88 11.36 -8.61 11.51
C PRO A 88 10.30 -8.93 12.55
N ASN A 89 9.11 -8.36 12.41
CA ASN A 89 8.00 -8.57 13.36
C ASN A 89 6.99 -9.60 12.87
N GLY A 90 7.20 -10.19 11.70
CA GLY A 90 6.33 -11.26 11.18
C GLY A 90 4.93 -10.81 10.85
N LEU A 91 4.74 -9.58 10.33
CA LEU A 91 3.43 -9.04 10.01
C LEU A 91 2.89 -9.48 8.65
N LEU A 92 3.78 -9.75 7.70
CA LEU A 92 3.38 -10.02 6.31
C LEU A 92 2.77 -11.39 6.15
N GLN A 93 1.67 -11.44 5.42
CA GLN A 93 0.93 -12.67 5.08
C GLN A 93 0.84 -12.80 3.57
N GLY A 94 0.63 -14.03 3.12
CA GLY A 94 0.45 -14.35 1.70
C GLY A 94 1.50 -15.31 1.20
N THR A 95 1.21 -15.94 0.06
CA THR A 95 2.04 -16.98 -0.54
C THR A 95 2.38 -16.71 -2.00
N GLY A 96 1.95 -15.57 -2.53
CA GLY A 96 2.24 -15.19 -3.91
C GLY A 96 3.74 -15.00 -4.13
N LYS A 97 4.14 -15.00 -5.38
CA LYS A 97 5.55 -14.85 -5.75
C LYS A 97 6.14 -13.51 -5.29
N ARG A 98 5.34 -12.43 -5.33
CA ARG A 98 5.80 -11.07 -5.03
C ARG A 98 4.96 -10.37 -3.99
N MET A 99 3.65 -10.51 -4.03
CA MET A 99 2.74 -9.75 -3.18
C MET A 99 2.63 -10.32 -1.78
N ARG A 100 2.54 -9.42 -0.81
CA ARG A 100 2.22 -9.72 0.59
C ARG A 100 1.25 -8.67 1.12
N HIS A 101 0.62 -8.97 2.23
CA HIS A 101 -0.28 -8.02 2.88
C HIS A 101 -0.26 -8.18 4.39
N VAL A 102 -0.72 -7.14 5.08
CA VAL A 102 -0.99 -7.16 6.51
C VAL A 102 -2.50 -7.05 6.67
N LYS A 103 -3.10 -8.00 7.38
CA LYS A 103 -4.54 -8.00 7.65
C LYS A 103 -4.81 -7.27 8.97
N LEU A 104 -5.69 -6.27 8.90
CA LEU A 104 -6.06 -5.46 10.06
C LEU A 104 -7.54 -5.71 10.37
N LYS A 105 -7.82 -6.13 11.61
CA LYS A 105 -9.18 -6.33 12.09
C LYS A 105 -9.50 -5.31 13.17
N PRO A 106 -10.71 -4.71 13.15
CA PRO A 106 -11.13 -3.81 14.22
C PRO A 106 -11.02 -4.49 15.59
N GLY A 107 -10.47 -3.75 16.57
CA GLY A 107 -10.32 -4.27 17.92
C GLY A 107 -9.08 -5.12 18.17
N GLU A 108 -8.36 -5.52 17.13
CA GLU A 108 -7.08 -6.20 17.30
C GLU A 108 -5.94 -5.20 17.41
N VAL A 109 -4.99 -5.51 18.28
CA VAL A 109 -3.78 -4.69 18.44
C VAL A 109 -2.83 -4.97 17.28
N VAL A 110 -2.43 -3.91 16.59
CA VAL A 110 -1.43 -3.97 15.53
C VAL A 110 -0.22 -3.15 15.96
N ASP A 111 0.95 -3.63 15.65
CA ASP A 111 2.17 -2.85 15.85
C ASP A 111 2.24 -1.76 14.78
N ASP A 112 1.70 -0.58 15.12
CA ASP A 112 1.60 0.55 14.19
C ASP A 112 2.96 1.01 13.70
N LEU A 113 3.96 1.00 14.57
CA LEU A 113 5.31 1.41 14.20
C LEU A 113 5.93 0.42 13.20
N ALA A 114 5.75 -0.87 13.44
CA ALA A 114 6.25 -1.90 12.54
C ALA A 114 5.58 -1.82 11.16
N LEU A 115 4.26 -1.58 11.13
CA LEU A 115 3.55 -1.44 9.85
C LEU A 115 3.96 -0.16 9.11
N SER A 116 4.12 0.95 9.82
CA SER A 116 4.63 2.20 9.22
C SER A 116 6.01 1.99 8.61
N ARG A 117 6.88 1.26 9.30
CA ARG A 117 8.23 0.94 8.79
C ARG A 117 8.20 0.06 7.55
N LEU A 118 7.25 -0.89 7.48
CA LEU A 118 7.06 -1.69 6.27
C LEU A 118 6.65 -0.82 5.08
N ILE A 119 5.75 0.12 5.28
CA ILE A 119 5.32 1.03 4.22
C ILE A 119 6.48 1.90 3.75
N GLU A 120 7.25 2.45 4.68
CA GLU A 120 8.45 3.24 4.36
C GLU A 120 9.50 2.40 3.63
N ALA A 121 9.70 1.15 4.07
CA ALA A 121 10.62 0.23 3.41
C ALA A 121 10.17 -0.10 1.99
N ALA A 122 8.87 -0.27 1.78
CA ALA A 122 8.31 -0.52 0.45
C ALA A 122 8.55 0.68 -0.48
N TRP A 123 8.39 1.89 0.03
CA TRP A 123 8.68 3.11 -0.72
C TRP A 123 10.17 3.20 -1.10
N ALA A 124 11.07 2.96 -0.14
CA ALA A 124 12.50 2.95 -0.39
C ALA A 124 12.90 1.88 -1.41
N ASP A 125 12.31 0.69 -1.29
CA ASP A 125 12.56 -0.42 -2.21
C ASP A 125 12.09 -0.10 -3.63
N ILE A 126 10.90 0.50 -3.79
CA ILE A 126 10.42 0.81 -5.14
C ILE A 126 11.24 1.93 -5.79
N LYS A 127 11.72 2.89 -5.00
CA LYS A 127 12.64 3.93 -5.52
C LYS A 127 13.91 3.31 -6.05
N GLU A 128 14.50 2.38 -5.31
CA GLU A 128 15.71 1.67 -5.74
C GLU A 128 15.46 0.87 -7.01
N ARG A 129 14.34 0.14 -7.10
CA ARG A 129 13.99 -0.65 -8.28
C ARG A 129 13.79 0.21 -9.52
N VAL A 130 13.14 1.34 -9.38
CA VAL A 130 12.89 2.27 -10.49
C VAL A 130 14.22 2.89 -10.97
N GLU A 131 15.10 3.27 -10.04
CA GLU A 131 16.42 3.84 -10.37
C GLU A 131 17.32 2.82 -11.07
N ASN A 132 17.24 1.56 -10.68
CA ASN A 132 18.11 0.49 -11.19
C ASN A 132 17.48 -0.29 -12.34
N GLY A 133 16.22 -0.04 -12.59
CA GLY A 133 15.49 -0.67 -13.67
C GLY A 133 15.56 0.09 -14.97
#